data_475f8db5cc2680620f0967915b44e9fc
#
_entry.id   475f8db5cc2680620f0967915b44e9fc
#
_cell.length_a   1.000
_cell.length_b   1.000
_cell.length_c   1.000
_cell.angle_alpha   90.00
_cell.angle_beta   90.00
_cell.angle_gamma   90.00
#
_symmetry.space_group_name_H-M   'P 1'
#
loop_
_entity.id
_entity.type
_entity.pdbx_description
1 polymer ?
#
loop_
_entity_poly.entity_id
_entity_poly.type
_entity_poly.pdbx_seq_one_letter_code
_entity_poly.pdbx_strand_id
1 'polypeptide(L)'
;MTTVAIVGGGPAGLSTALFTAKNGLETTVFDTDGTWMHKAHLFNYPGIGSVDGSVFIENLRDQVNSYGTEREQGIEVSDVEGTDDGFTLRTDEGSYDAEYVVLATGANRDLAESLGCAFTDEDVVEVDVTMETSVAGAYATGAMVRTEEWQAVISAGDGAAAALNILSNEKGEHFHDFDVPDDADRVFGDLVDDD
;
A
#
# COMPACT_ATOMS: atom_id res chain seq x y z
N MET A 1 1.07 -14.93 12.39
CA MET A 1 1.73 -14.28 11.22
C MET A 1 1.08 -12.92 11.13
N THR A 2 1.87 -11.87 11.02
CA THR A 2 1.35 -10.50 11.00
C THR A 2 0.49 -10.26 9.80
N THR A 3 -0.70 -9.70 10.04
CA THR A 3 -1.74 -9.47 9.05
C THR A 3 -1.81 -8.00 8.66
N VAL A 4 -1.90 -7.73 7.36
CA VAL A 4 -2.03 -6.39 6.79
C VAL A 4 -3.26 -6.33 5.90
N ALA A 5 -4.23 -5.50 6.28
CA ALA A 5 -5.41 -5.21 5.46
C ALA A 5 -5.19 -3.92 4.66
N ILE A 6 -5.40 -3.99 3.36
CA ILE A 6 -5.23 -2.86 2.45
C ILE A 6 -6.57 -2.55 1.80
N VAL A 7 -7.06 -1.33 1.97
CA VAL A 7 -8.34 -0.90 1.42
C VAL A 7 -8.12 -0.03 0.19
N GLY A 8 -8.31 -0.61 -0.98
CA GLY A 8 -8.13 0.02 -2.29
C GLY A 8 -7.08 -0.68 -3.16
N GLY A 9 -7.47 -1.09 -4.38
CA GLY A 9 -6.63 -1.78 -5.37
C GLY A 9 -6.03 -0.87 -6.45
N GLY A 10 -5.77 0.39 -6.12
CA GLY A 10 -5.03 1.32 -6.97
C GLY A 10 -3.50 1.19 -6.84
N PRO A 11 -2.72 2.07 -7.50
CA PRO A 11 -1.25 2.02 -7.45
C PRO A 11 -0.66 2.04 -6.05
N ALA A 12 -1.26 2.80 -5.11
CA ALA A 12 -0.81 2.85 -3.72
C ALA A 12 -1.02 1.51 -3.00
N GLY A 13 -2.26 1.00 -3.00
CA GLY A 13 -2.58 -0.25 -2.32
C GLY A 13 -1.85 -1.46 -2.89
N LEU A 14 -1.76 -1.57 -4.23
CA LEU A 14 -1.03 -2.67 -4.87
C LEU A 14 0.49 -2.57 -4.63
N SER A 15 1.06 -1.35 -4.53
CA SER A 15 2.45 -1.19 -4.14
C SER A 15 2.68 -1.63 -2.70
N THR A 16 1.80 -1.24 -1.77
CA THR A 16 1.87 -1.73 -0.39
C THR A 16 1.82 -3.25 -0.35
N ALA A 17 0.83 -3.85 -1.05
CA ALA A 17 0.64 -5.30 -1.08
C ALA A 17 1.86 -6.05 -1.62
N LEU A 18 2.51 -5.50 -2.66
CA LEU A 18 3.71 -6.09 -3.22
C LEU A 18 4.83 -6.21 -2.17
N PHE A 19 5.14 -5.12 -1.47
CA PHE A 19 6.22 -5.11 -0.50
C PHE A 19 5.90 -5.94 0.74
N THR A 20 4.67 -5.90 1.26
CA THR A 20 4.28 -6.67 2.45
C THR A 20 4.24 -8.17 2.16
N ALA A 21 3.59 -8.60 1.09
CA ALA A 21 3.48 -10.02 0.74
C ALA A 21 4.82 -10.62 0.32
N LYS A 22 5.62 -9.92 -0.52
CA LYS A 22 6.97 -10.34 -0.90
C LYS A 22 7.86 -10.63 0.31
N ASN A 23 7.69 -9.87 1.39
CA ASN A 23 8.46 -9.99 2.61
C ASN A 23 7.77 -10.84 3.70
N GLY A 24 6.76 -11.62 3.32
CA GLY A 24 6.19 -12.70 4.13
C GLY A 24 5.12 -12.28 5.14
N LEU A 25 4.53 -11.09 4.99
CA LEU A 25 3.35 -10.72 5.76
C LEU A 25 2.08 -11.27 5.09
N GLU A 26 1.11 -11.66 5.89
CA GLU A 26 -0.21 -12.07 5.42
C GLU A 26 -0.98 -10.82 4.97
N THR A 27 -1.16 -10.69 3.66
CA THR A 27 -1.64 -9.45 3.05
C THR A 27 -2.95 -9.69 2.31
N THR A 28 -3.99 -8.92 2.68
CA THR A 28 -5.30 -8.92 2.01
C THR A 28 -5.61 -7.55 1.42
N VAL A 29 -6.00 -7.51 0.15
CA VAL A 29 -6.41 -6.28 -0.56
C VAL A 29 -7.91 -6.32 -0.84
N PHE A 30 -8.66 -5.37 -0.29
CA PHE A 30 -10.07 -5.13 -0.61
C PHE A 30 -10.16 -4.14 -1.77
N ASP A 31 -10.70 -4.59 -2.90
CA ASP A 31 -10.67 -3.81 -4.15
C ASP A 31 -12.04 -3.80 -4.84
N THR A 32 -12.70 -2.66 -4.86
CA THR A 32 -13.96 -2.45 -5.58
C THR A 32 -13.77 -2.22 -7.08
N ASP A 33 -12.55 -2.23 -7.56
CA ASP A 33 -12.16 -1.89 -8.95
C ASP A 33 -12.52 -0.47 -9.38
N GLY A 34 -12.69 0.42 -8.39
CA GLY A 34 -13.08 1.82 -8.60
C GLY A 34 -11.95 2.78 -8.95
N THR A 35 -10.75 2.28 -9.24
CA THR A 35 -9.57 3.13 -9.46
C THR A 35 -9.70 4.04 -10.68
N TRP A 36 -9.26 5.29 -10.54
CA TRP A 36 -9.21 6.26 -11.65
C TRP A 36 -8.26 5.85 -12.77
N MET A 37 -7.38 4.89 -12.52
CA MET A 37 -6.45 4.38 -13.52
C MET A 37 -7.15 3.84 -14.77
N HIS A 38 -8.36 3.28 -14.63
CA HIS A 38 -9.16 2.82 -15.77
C HIS A 38 -9.56 3.91 -16.77
N LYS A 39 -9.44 5.19 -16.38
CA LYS A 39 -9.72 6.35 -17.23
C LYS A 39 -8.44 7.05 -17.69
N ALA A 40 -7.27 6.51 -17.32
CA ALA A 40 -5.97 7.12 -17.59
C ALA A 40 -5.20 6.39 -18.66
N HIS A 41 -4.28 7.11 -19.29
CA HIS A 41 -3.18 6.56 -20.06
C HIS A 41 -1.87 7.14 -19.51
N LEU A 42 -0.92 6.28 -19.15
CA LEU A 42 0.32 6.70 -18.53
C LEU A 42 1.38 7.02 -19.58
N PHE A 43 1.94 8.22 -19.46
CA PHE A 43 3.13 8.68 -20.18
C PHE A 43 4.21 9.19 -19.22
N ASN A 44 3.87 9.32 -17.94
CA ASN A 44 4.63 10.04 -16.91
C ASN A 44 5.07 9.12 -15.75
N TYR A 45 5.03 7.80 -15.95
CA TYR A 45 5.58 6.86 -14.99
C TYR A 45 6.99 6.44 -15.46
N PRO A 46 8.07 6.85 -14.76
CA PRO A 46 9.44 6.54 -15.18
C PRO A 46 9.66 5.04 -15.35
N GLY A 47 10.30 4.66 -16.47
CA GLY A 47 10.63 3.26 -16.78
C GLY A 47 9.50 2.44 -17.42
N ILE A 48 8.25 2.92 -17.43
CA ILE A 48 7.11 2.17 -18.01
C ILE A 48 6.81 2.61 -19.46
N GLY A 49 7.04 3.87 -19.80
CA GLY A 49 6.75 4.41 -21.13
C GLY A 49 5.25 4.69 -21.31
N SER A 50 4.68 4.26 -22.46
CA SER A 50 3.28 4.51 -22.82
C SER A 50 2.45 3.26 -22.56
N VAL A 51 1.50 3.30 -21.62
CA VAL A 51 0.64 2.17 -21.26
C VAL A 51 -0.76 2.64 -20.86
N ASP A 52 -1.77 1.87 -21.28
CA ASP A 52 -3.14 2.06 -20.80
C ASP A 52 -3.24 1.79 -19.29
N GLY A 53 -4.01 2.61 -18.58
CA GLY A 53 -4.08 2.51 -17.12
C GLY A 53 -4.72 1.22 -16.61
N SER A 54 -5.65 0.62 -17.36
CA SER A 54 -6.19 -0.69 -17.00
C SER A 54 -5.16 -1.79 -17.17
N VAL A 55 -4.36 -1.73 -18.24
CA VAL A 55 -3.24 -2.67 -18.44
C VAL A 55 -2.19 -2.51 -17.35
N PHE A 56 -1.91 -1.28 -16.93
CA PHE A 56 -0.99 -1.03 -15.82
C PHE A 56 -1.49 -1.65 -14.51
N ILE A 57 -2.78 -1.48 -14.19
CA ILE A 57 -3.37 -2.09 -12.98
C ILE A 57 -3.34 -3.61 -13.05
N GLU A 58 -3.66 -4.22 -14.19
CA GLU A 58 -3.57 -5.69 -14.34
C GLU A 58 -2.14 -6.20 -14.15
N ASN A 59 -1.14 -5.53 -14.69
CA ASN A 59 0.26 -5.89 -14.48
C ASN A 59 0.66 -5.83 -12.99
N LEU A 60 0.19 -4.81 -12.25
CA LEU A 60 0.42 -4.72 -10.81
C LEU A 60 -0.28 -5.86 -10.05
N ARG A 61 -1.53 -6.17 -10.40
CA ARG A 61 -2.31 -7.28 -9.82
C ARG A 61 -1.62 -8.61 -10.03
N ASP A 62 -1.17 -8.90 -11.25
CA ASP A 62 -0.46 -10.14 -11.58
C ASP A 62 0.83 -10.26 -10.75
N GLN A 63 1.57 -9.17 -10.62
CA GLN A 63 2.78 -9.14 -9.81
C GLN A 63 2.48 -9.42 -8.33
N VAL A 64 1.51 -8.75 -7.74
CA VAL A 64 1.08 -8.93 -6.34
C VAL A 64 0.57 -10.35 -6.09
N ASN A 65 -0.27 -10.88 -6.99
CA ASN A 65 -0.81 -12.24 -6.89
C ASN A 65 0.30 -13.30 -6.91
N SER A 66 1.42 -13.06 -7.60
CA SER A 66 2.56 -13.99 -7.65
C SER A 66 3.25 -14.20 -6.30
N TYR A 67 3.04 -13.31 -5.33
CA TYR A 67 3.53 -13.40 -3.96
C TYR A 67 2.48 -13.93 -2.95
N GLY A 68 1.33 -14.42 -3.44
CA GLY A 68 0.32 -15.06 -2.60
C GLY A 68 -0.58 -14.10 -1.83
N THR A 69 -0.69 -12.86 -2.27
CA THR A 69 -1.64 -11.89 -1.71
C THR A 69 -3.07 -12.36 -1.93
N GLU A 70 -3.90 -12.29 -0.90
CA GLU A 70 -5.34 -12.45 -1.02
C GLU A 70 -5.96 -11.16 -1.54
N ARG A 71 -6.82 -11.27 -2.56
CA ARG A 71 -7.55 -10.13 -3.12
C ARG A 71 -9.04 -10.38 -3.09
N GLU A 72 -9.71 -9.59 -2.27
CA GLU A 72 -11.17 -9.56 -2.12
C GLU A 72 -11.75 -8.59 -3.18
N GLN A 73 -11.89 -9.13 -4.42
CA GLN A 73 -12.33 -8.35 -5.56
C GLN A 73 -13.84 -8.09 -5.53
N GLY A 74 -14.24 -6.82 -5.62
CA GLY A 74 -15.64 -6.39 -5.56
C GLY A 74 -16.16 -6.16 -4.15
N ILE A 75 -15.34 -6.43 -3.12
CA ILE A 75 -15.71 -6.22 -1.72
C ILE A 75 -15.41 -4.80 -1.28
N GLU A 76 -16.42 -4.13 -0.77
CA GLU A 76 -16.31 -2.78 -0.20
C GLU A 76 -16.15 -2.87 1.33
N VAL A 77 -15.10 -2.23 1.84
CA VAL A 77 -14.97 -1.98 3.28
C VAL A 77 -15.80 -0.75 3.63
N SER A 78 -16.79 -0.93 4.45
CA SER A 78 -17.74 0.12 4.87
C SER A 78 -17.34 0.82 6.17
N ASP A 79 -16.50 0.18 6.98
CA ASP A 79 -16.06 0.69 8.27
C ASP A 79 -14.73 0.06 8.70
N VAL A 80 -13.94 0.79 9.48
CA VAL A 80 -12.70 0.32 10.11
C VAL A 80 -12.69 0.78 11.56
N GLU A 81 -12.63 -0.14 12.50
CA GLU A 81 -12.56 0.13 13.93
C GLU A 81 -11.20 -0.31 14.49
N GLY A 82 -10.58 0.55 15.31
CA GLY A 82 -9.41 0.18 16.11
C GLY A 82 -9.79 -0.73 17.27
N THR A 83 -8.96 -1.74 17.54
CA THR A 83 -9.08 -2.67 18.67
C THR A 83 -7.84 -2.64 19.54
N ASP A 84 -7.81 -3.41 20.63
CA ASP A 84 -6.60 -3.52 21.47
C ASP A 84 -5.43 -4.20 20.75
N ASP A 85 -5.72 -5.05 19.74
CA ASP A 85 -4.74 -5.88 19.02
C ASP A 85 -4.58 -5.50 17.53
N GLY A 86 -5.16 -4.37 17.07
CA GLY A 86 -5.11 -3.93 15.67
C GLY A 86 -6.43 -3.31 15.20
N PHE A 87 -7.00 -3.84 14.13
CA PHE A 87 -8.17 -3.28 13.45
C PHE A 87 -9.16 -4.35 13.04
N THR A 88 -10.46 -4.02 13.10
CA THR A 88 -11.53 -4.81 12.50
C THR A 88 -12.12 -4.04 11.33
N LEU A 89 -12.08 -4.62 10.13
CA LEU A 89 -12.70 -4.10 8.92
C LEU A 89 -14.06 -4.73 8.71
N ARG A 90 -15.09 -3.94 8.42
CA ARG A 90 -16.45 -4.41 8.15
C ARG A 90 -16.78 -4.32 6.67
N THR A 91 -17.32 -5.39 6.13
CA THR A 91 -17.82 -5.49 4.76
C THR A 91 -19.25 -6.04 4.77
N ASP A 92 -19.91 -6.09 3.62
CA ASP A 92 -21.21 -6.74 3.44
C ASP A 92 -21.13 -8.28 3.52
N GLU A 93 -19.93 -8.86 3.35
CA GLU A 93 -19.70 -10.30 3.44
C GLU A 93 -19.22 -10.77 4.82
N GLY A 94 -18.82 -9.83 5.70
CA GLY A 94 -18.35 -10.16 7.04
C GLY A 94 -17.39 -9.15 7.63
N SER A 95 -16.64 -9.60 8.65
CA SER A 95 -15.60 -8.80 9.30
C SER A 95 -14.25 -9.50 9.17
N TYR A 96 -13.20 -8.69 9.00
CA TYR A 96 -11.82 -9.13 8.89
C TYR A 96 -10.97 -8.40 9.93
N ASP A 97 -10.11 -9.13 10.62
CA ASP A 97 -9.19 -8.55 11.59
C ASP A 97 -7.78 -8.48 11.03
N ALA A 98 -7.06 -7.38 11.32
CA ALA A 98 -5.69 -7.18 10.89
C ALA A 98 -4.90 -6.38 11.93
N GLU A 99 -3.60 -6.64 12.05
CA GLU A 99 -2.70 -5.90 12.93
C GLU A 99 -2.38 -4.51 12.37
N TYR A 100 -2.35 -4.38 11.03
CA TYR A 100 -2.13 -3.12 10.32
C TYR A 100 -3.22 -2.88 9.29
N VAL A 101 -3.60 -1.61 9.13
CA VAL A 101 -4.50 -1.20 8.05
C VAL A 101 -3.85 -0.10 7.19
N VAL A 102 -3.99 -0.24 5.86
CA VAL A 102 -3.52 0.75 4.90
C VAL A 102 -4.70 1.25 4.08
N LEU A 103 -5.04 2.52 4.27
CA LEU A 103 -6.10 3.19 3.53
C LEU A 103 -5.54 3.74 2.22
N ALA A 104 -6.06 3.27 1.09
CA ALA A 104 -5.64 3.61 -0.27
C ALA A 104 -6.85 3.86 -1.19
N THR A 105 -7.90 4.47 -0.64
CA THR A 105 -9.23 4.67 -1.25
C THR A 105 -9.30 5.86 -2.22
N GLY A 106 -8.17 6.29 -2.76
CA GLY A 106 -8.09 7.44 -3.65
C GLY A 106 -8.35 8.74 -2.89
N ALA A 107 -9.25 9.60 -3.39
CA ALA A 107 -9.60 10.85 -2.71
C ALA A 107 -10.74 10.68 -1.67
N ASN A 108 -11.34 9.51 -1.54
CA ASN A 108 -12.32 9.25 -0.49
C ASN A 108 -11.60 9.08 0.86
N ARG A 109 -12.00 9.84 1.86
CA ARG A 109 -11.40 9.91 3.19
C ARG A 109 -12.34 9.44 4.31
N ASP A 110 -13.53 8.94 3.96
CA ASP A 110 -14.57 8.60 4.93
C ASP A 110 -14.09 7.57 5.95
N LEU A 111 -13.33 6.56 5.53
CA LEU A 111 -12.77 5.56 6.45
C LEU A 111 -11.70 6.15 7.39
N ALA A 112 -10.89 7.08 6.91
CA ALA A 112 -9.91 7.76 7.77
C ALA A 112 -10.58 8.66 8.79
N GLU A 113 -11.67 9.34 8.41
CA GLU A 113 -12.48 10.16 9.30
C GLU A 113 -13.18 9.29 10.37
N SER A 114 -13.81 8.18 9.97
CA SER A 114 -14.48 7.26 10.91
C SER A 114 -13.50 6.60 11.88
N LEU A 115 -12.29 6.28 11.43
CA LEU A 115 -11.21 5.74 12.26
C LEU A 115 -10.62 6.79 13.25
N GLY A 116 -10.92 8.08 13.04
CA GLY A 116 -10.45 9.16 13.89
C GLY A 116 -9.04 9.65 13.55
N CYS A 117 -8.58 9.47 12.33
CA CYS A 117 -7.33 10.04 11.85
C CYS A 117 -7.37 11.57 11.89
N ALA A 118 -6.22 12.20 12.17
CA ALA A 118 -6.10 13.66 12.07
C ALA A 118 -6.07 14.11 10.61
N PHE A 119 -6.52 15.34 10.39
CA PHE A 119 -6.53 16.01 9.08
C PHE A 119 -5.75 17.31 9.13
N THR A 120 -5.12 17.66 8.04
CA THR A 120 -4.46 18.96 7.87
C THR A 120 -5.48 20.08 7.64
N ASP A 121 -5.03 21.35 7.69
CA ASP A 121 -5.85 22.50 7.35
C ASP A 121 -6.38 22.49 5.89
N GLU A 122 -5.78 21.65 5.03
CA GLU A 122 -6.15 21.46 3.62
C GLU A 122 -7.10 20.27 3.40
N ASP A 123 -7.63 19.71 4.51
CA ASP A 123 -8.61 18.62 4.49
C ASP A 123 -8.07 17.33 3.82
N VAL A 124 -6.77 17.06 3.95
CA VAL A 124 -6.16 15.78 3.62
C VAL A 124 -5.77 15.04 4.91
N VAL A 125 -5.71 13.70 4.84
CA VAL A 125 -5.28 12.90 5.99
C VAL A 125 -3.84 13.25 6.35
N GLU A 126 -3.62 13.61 7.63
CA GLU A 126 -2.29 13.90 8.14
C GLU A 126 -1.49 12.60 8.32
N VAL A 127 -0.33 12.55 7.71
CA VAL A 127 0.61 11.43 7.81
C VAL A 127 2.03 11.94 8.03
N ASP A 128 2.85 11.11 8.61
CA ASP A 128 4.28 11.36 8.69
C ASP A 128 5.02 10.95 7.38
N VAL A 129 6.35 11.00 7.38
CA VAL A 129 7.16 10.63 6.21
C VAL A 129 7.10 9.14 5.86
N THR A 130 6.61 8.31 6.77
CA THR A 130 6.41 6.87 6.58
C THR A 130 4.98 6.49 6.21
N MET A 131 4.13 7.50 5.99
CA MET A 131 2.70 7.36 5.70
C MET A 131 1.87 6.86 6.88
N GLU A 132 2.40 6.81 8.11
CA GLU A 132 1.62 6.50 9.29
C GLU A 132 0.74 7.68 9.68
N THR A 133 -0.52 7.40 10.02
CA THR A 133 -1.50 8.41 10.46
C THR A 133 -1.33 8.74 11.95
N SER A 134 -2.21 9.58 12.49
CA SER A 134 -2.30 9.82 13.94
C SER A 134 -2.79 8.61 14.73
N VAL A 135 -3.29 7.57 14.07
CA VAL A 135 -3.72 6.30 14.66
C VAL A 135 -2.63 5.27 14.44
N ALA A 136 -2.00 4.81 15.51
CA ALA A 136 -0.88 3.86 15.44
C ALA A 136 -1.26 2.57 14.70
N GLY A 137 -0.42 2.12 13.75
CA GLY A 137 -0.67 0.95 12.92
C GLY A 137 -1.62 1.20 11.74
N ALA A 138 -2.21 2.40 11.63
CA ALA A 138 -3.02 2.80 10.49
C ALA A 138 -2.23 3.74 9.57
N TYR A 139 -2.23 3.44 8.29
CA TYR A 139 -1.54 4.18 7.24
C TYR A 139 -2.54 4.75 6.24
N ALA A 140 -2.21 5.90 5.66
CA ALA A 140 -2.98 6.48 4.57
C ALA A 140 -2.03 6.85 3.43
N THR A 141 -2.45 6.58 2.18
CA THR A 141 -1.55 6.64 1.02
C THR A 141 -2.25 7.19 -0.23
N GLY A 142 -1.47 7.73 -1.14
CA GLY A 142 -1.97 8.20 -2.44
C GLY A 142 -2.77 9.49 -2.35
N ALA A 143 -3.86 9.61 -3.10
CA ALA A 143 -4.59 10.87 -3.26
C ALA A 143 -5.23 11.40 -1.95
N MET A 144 -5.50 10.53 -0.97
CA MET A 144 -6.14 10.95 0.28
C MET A 144 -5.24 11.79 1.18
N VAL A 145 -3.91 11.69 1.02
CA VAL A 145 -2.91 12.44 1.78
C VAL A 145 -2.35 13.63 1.01
N ARG A 146 -2.94 13.98 -0.14
CA ARG A 146 -2.46 15.03 -1.04
C ARG A 146 -3.59 15.89 -1.55
N THR A 147 -3.33 17.18 -1.75
CA THR A 147 -4.30 18.11 -2.31
C THR A 147 -4.38 18.03 -3.84
N GLU A 148 -3.25 17.95 -4.54
CA GLU A 148 -3.19 18.05 -6.01
C GLU A 148 -2.24 17.04 -6.69
N GLU A 149 -1.25 16.44 -5.97
CA GLU A 149 -0.21 15.61 -6.57
C GLU A 149 -0.67 14.17 -6.82
N TRP A 150 -1.82 14.01 -7.48
CA TRP A 150 -2.46 12.73 -7.73
C TRP A 150 -1.85 12.02 -8.95
N GLN A 151 -0.67 11.44 -8.76
CA GLN A 151 0.06 10.73 -9.78
C GLN A 151 0.28 9.26 -9.38
N ALA A 152 0.19 8.34 -10.34
CA ALA A 152 0.36 6.90 -10.09
C ALA A 152 1.73 6.58 -9.46
N VAL A 153 2.80 7.25 -9.91
CA VAL A 153 4.16 7.05 -9.39
C VAL A 153 4.31 7.55 -7.95
N ILE A 154 3.66 8.68 -7.61
CA ILE A 154 3.65 9.21 -6.24
C ILE A 154 2.88 8.26 -5.33
N SER A 155 1.67 7.86 -5.75
CA SER A 155 0.83 6.92 -5.00
C SER A 155 1.54 5.58 -4.76
N ALA A 156 2.23 5.03 -5.75
CA ALA A 156 3.00 3.81 -5.60
C ALA A 156 4.16 3.99 -4.60
N GLY A 157 4.85 5.14 -4.63
CA GLY A 157 5.88 5.49 -3.66
C GLY A 157 5.35 5.60 -2.24
N ASP A 158 4.19 6.24 -2.05
CA ASP A 158 3.54 6.33 -0.74
C ASP A 158 3.20 4.93 -0.19
N GLY A 159 2.64 4.04 -1.03
CA GLY A 159 2.34 2.67 -0.65
C GLY A 159 3.59 1.86 -0.28
N ALA A 160 4.69 2.03 -1.02
CA ALA A 160 5.97 1.40 -0.69
C ALA A 160 6.52 1.92 0.65
N ALA A 161 6.43 3.24 0.92
CA ALA A 161 6.87 3.83 2.19
C ALA A 161 6.11 3.26 3.39
N ALA A 162 4.77 3.17 3.29
CA ALA A 162 3.94 2.53 4.31
C ALA A 162 4.37 1.09 4.58
N ALA A 163 4.54 0.28 3.52
CA ALA A 163 4.93 -1.12 3.65
C ALA A 163 6.30 -1.30 4.32
N LEU A 164 7.30 -0.48 3.95
CA LEU A 164 8.64 -0.54 4.55
C LEU A 164 8.63 -0.15 6.02
N ASN A 165 7.76 0.77 6.43
CA ASN A 165 7.58 1.10 7.84
C ASN A 165 6.92 -0.03 8.62
N ILE A 166 5.85 -0.64 8.09
CA ILE A 166 5.22 -1.83 8.68
C ILE A 166 6.27 -2.93 8.88
N LEU A 167 7.06 -3.24 7.85
CA LEU A 167 8.12 -4.24 7.92
C LEU A 167 9.20 -3.91 8.95
N SER A 168 9.54 -2.62 9.09
CA SER A 168 10.49 -2.16 10.11
C SER A 168 9.94 -2.34 11.52
N ASN A 169 8.66 -2.04 11.73
CA ASN A 169 7.99 -2.23 13.01
C ASN A 169 7.94 -3.72 13.39
N GLU A 170 7.60 -4.58 12.45
CA GLU A 170 7.56 -6.04 12.66
C GLU A 170 8.93 -6.65 12.98
N LYS A 171 9.97 -6.16 12.35
CA LYS A 171 11.34 -6.64 12.60
C LYS A 171 11.97 -6.01 13.84
N GLY A 172 11.41 -4.90 14.36
CA GLY A 172 11.95 -4.13 15.46
C GLY A 172 13.27 -3.39 15.11
N GLU A 173 13.57 -3.27 13.83
CA GLU A 173 14.74 -2.58 13.29
C GLU A 173 14.43 -2.01 11.90
N HIS A 174 15.23 -1.08 11.44
CA HIS A 174 15.07 -0.49 10.10
C HIS A 174 15.19 -1.57 9.03
N PHE A 175 14.11 -1.80 8.28
CA PHE A 175 14.08 -2.76 7.18
C PHE A 175 14.36 -2.09 5.84
N HIS A 176 15.27 -2.67 5.10
CA HIS A 176 15.62 -2.25 3.75
C HIS A 176 15.36 -3.42 2.79
N ASP A 177 14.38 -3.28 1.90
CA ASP A 177 14.06 -4.29 0.89
C ASP A 177 15.07 -4.20 -0.26
N PHE A 178 16.19 -4.89 -0.09
CA PHE A 178 17.27 -4.91 -1.07
C PHE A 178 17.54 -6.34 -1.53
N ASP A 179 17.10 -6.64 -2.75
CA ASP A 179 17.35 -7.92 -3.38
C ASP A 179 18.72 -7.91 -4.09
N VAL A 180 19.53 -8.89 -3.77
CA VAL A 180 20.79 -9.12 -4.44
C VAL A 180 20.66 -10.37 -5.31
N PRO A 181 21.07 -10.34 -6.60
CA PRO A 181 21.08 -11.55 -7.44
C PRO A 181 21.88 -12.69 -6.81
N ASP A 182 21.47 -13.95 -7.02
CA ASP A 182 22.19 -15.13 -6.52
C ASP A 182 23.65 -15.19 -6.99
N ASP A 183 23.98 -14.48 -8.07
CA ASP A 183 25.33 -14.35 -8.63
C ASP A 183 25.93 -12.95 -8.39
N ALA A 184 25.61 -12.33 -7.27
CA ALA A 184 26.04 -10.97 -6.91
C ALA A 184 27.56 -10.79 -7.04
N ASP A 185 28.34 -11.74 -6.55
CA ASP A 185 29.82 -11.72 -6.65
C ASP A 185 30.31 -11.64 -8.11
N ARG A 186 29.60 -12.29 -9.03
CA ARG A 186 29.89 -12.20 -10.47
C ARG A 186 29.46 -10.87 -11.07
N VAL A 187 28.34 -10.31 -10.61
CA VAL A 187 27.74 -9.08 -11.17
C VAL A 187 28.39 -7.83 -10.61
N PHE A 188 28.65 -7.81 -9.32
CA PHE A 188 29.13 -6.63 -8.60
C PHE A 188 30.64 -6.70 -8.26
N GLY A 189 31.26 -7.89 -8.35
CA GLY A 189 32.69 -8.07 -8.14
C GLY A 189 33.20 -7.41 -6.87
N ASP A 190 34.30 -6.70 -6.96
CA ASP A 190 34.98 -6.06 -5.84
C ASP A 190 34.18 -4.92 -5.14
N LEU A 191 32.96 -4.61 -5.59
CA LEU A 191 32.08 -3.60 -4.95
C LEU A 191 31.40 -4.14 -3.68
N VAL A 192 31.45 -5.45 -3.43
CA VAL A 192 30.80 -6.11 -2.29
C VAL A 192 31.78 -6.31 -1.12
N ASP A 193 33.10 -6.17 -1.35
CA ASP A 193 34.16 -6.47 -0.38
C ASP A 193 34.64 -5.28 0.47
N ASP A 194 33.99 -4.11 0.41
CA ASP A 194 34.47 -2.87 1.05
C ASP A 194 33.69 -2.44 2.33
N ASP A 195 33.12 -3.41 3.09
CA ASP A 195 32.52 -3.13 4.43
C ASP A 195 33.17 -3.93 5.56
#